data_44e3ae3e28ada227828cf925c3be52e5
#
_entry.id   44e3ae3e28ada227828cf925c3be52e5
#
_cell.length_a   1.000
_cell.length_b   1.000
_cell.length_c   1.000
_cell.angle_alpha   90.00
_cell.angle_beta   90.00
_cell.angle_gamma   90.00
#
_symmetry.space_group_name_H-M   'P 1'
#
loop_
_entity.id
_entity.type
_entity.pdbx_description
1 polymer ?
#
loop_
_entity_poly.entity_id
_entity_poly.type
_entity_poly.pdbx_seq_one_letter_code
_entity_poly.pdbx_strand_id
1 'polypeptide(L)'
;MIRMIGKAGMIAALAGALMLASCSKAPDPANGQRKEFSIGWSIYAGWMPWPYAQQAGIVKKWADKYGIKINVVQVNDYVESINQYTAGKFDGVTVTNMDALTIPAAGGKDTSAIIVGDYSNGNDGILLKGADQLAAIKGRQVYLVELSVSHYLLARGLQTAGLKPTDVRTVNTSDADIVGAFGSPAANAAVAWNPQLSVMKAQPGVKQVFSSAQIPGEILDLLAVDTATLKANPNLGKALTGIWYETVALMQRQDAQGRAARAAMAKLSGATPESFDGQLSTTHLYADPKAAVAATVAPALVKTMTQVRDFSFSKGLFKGASSADAVGIAFPGGKTLGDPQRVTLRFDDSFMKLAADGKL
;
A
#
# COMPACT_ATOMS: atom_id res chain seq x y z
N MET A 1 -9.26 -72.52 -44.86
CA MET A 1 -10.36 -72.66 -45.88
C MET A 1 -10.99 -71.30 -46.08
N ILE A 2 -10.73 -70.76 -47.22
CA ILE A 2 -11.69 -70.27 -48.22
C ILE A 2 -12.46 -69.01 -47.82
N ARG A 3 -11.98 -67.88 -48.36
CA ARG A 3 -12.61 -67.01 -49.41
C ARG A 3 -13.96 -66.40 -49.03
N MET A 4 -14.34 -65.18 -49.32
CA MET A 4 -14.18 -64.23 -50.45
C MET A 4 -14.71 -62.85 -50.02
N ILE A 5 -14.05 -61.77 -50.31
CA ILE A 5 -14.34 -60.73 -51.32
C ILE A 5 -15.77 -60.21 -51.38
N GLY A 6 -15.96 -58.97 -51.08
CA GLY A 6 -17.13 -58.15 -51.38
C GLY A 6 -16.81 -56.66 -51.40
N LYS A 7 -16.86 -56.10 -52.60
CA LYS A 7 -16.46 -54.70 -52.97
C LYS A 7 -17.51 -53.64 -52.65
N ALA A 8 -17.03 -52.47 -52.45
CA ALA A 8 -17.50 -51.18 -52.97
C ALA A 8 -18.69 -50.47 -52.29
N GLY A 9 -18.50 -49.26 -51.92
CA GLY A 9 -19.51 -48.28 -51.60
C GLY A 9 -18.93 -47.00 -51.07
N MET A 10 -18.35 -46.19 -51.99
CA MET A 10 -17.82 -44.84 -51.69
C MET A 10 -18.99 -43.85 -51.62
N ILE A 11 -19.29 -43.31 -50.42
CA ILE A 11 -20.15 -42.12 -50.30
C ILE A 11 -19.34 -41.15 -49.46
N ALA A 12 -18.88 -40.10 -50.12
CA ALA A 12 -18.27 -38.92 -49.50
C ALA A 12 -19.37 -38.07 -48.81
N ALA A 13 -19.32 -37.95 -47.49
CA ALA A 13 -20.07 -36.96 -46.76
C ALA A 13 -19.11 -35.87 -46.30
N LEU A 14 -19.13 -34.74 -46.99
CA LEU A 14 -18.52 -33.50 -46.55
C LEU A 14 -19.26 -32.99 -45.30
N ALA A 15 -18.72 -33.20 -44.13
CA ALA A 15 -19.13 -32.50 -42.92
C ALA A 15 -18.25 -31.24 -42.80
N GLY A 16 -18.81 -30.10 -43.21
CA GLY A 16 -18.17 -28.80 -43.03
C GLY A 16 -18.08 -28.45 -41.55
N ALA A 17 -16.90 -28.47 -40.99
CA ALA A 17 -16.60 -27.89 -39.70
C ALA A 17 -16.59 -26.36 -39.84
N LEU A 18 -17.71 -25.71 -39.46
CA LEU A 18 -17.73 -24.28 -39.19
C LEU A 18 -16.87 -24.03 -37.95
N MET A 19 -15.60 -23.70 -38.16
CA MET A 19 -14.80 -23.02 -37.12
C MET A 19 -15.40 -21.63 -36.96
N LEU A 20 -16.16 -21.41 -35.91
CA LEU A 20 -16.43 -20.07 -35.35
C LEU A 20 -15.10 -19.54 -34.83
N ALA A 21 -14.35 -18.88 -35.71
CA ALA A 21 -13.26 -18.02 -35.31
C ALA A 21 -13.88 -16.83 -34.54
N SER A 22 -13.94 -16.97 -33.22
CA SER A 22 -14.15 -15.84 -32.33
C SER A 22 -12.97 -14.92 -32.50
N CYS A 23 -13.09 -13.98 -33.43
CA CYS A 23 -12.16 -12.84 -33.51
C CYS A 23 -12.37 -12.01 -32.26
N SER A 24 -11.62 -12.29 -31.20
CA SER A 24 -11.33 -11.29 -30.20
C SER A 24 -10.55 -10.21 -30.90
N LYS A 25 -11.23 -9.12 -31.26
CA LYS A 25 -10.58 -7.89 -31.73
C LYS A 25 -9.48 -7.54 -30.73
N ALA A 26 -8.23 -7.68 -31.15
CA ALA A 26 -7.13 -7.01 -30.47
C ALA A 26 -7.45 -5.52 -30.43
N PRO A 27 -7.18 -4.81 -29.32
CA PRO A 27 -7.42 -3.37 -29.24
C PRO A 27 -6.63 -2.69 -30.37
N ASP A 28 -7.33 -1.91 -31.16
CA ASP A 28 -6.78 -1.09 -32.22
C ASP A 28 -5.74 -0.12 -31.62
N PRO A 29 -4.45 -0.12 -32.01
CA PRO A 29 -3.44 0.76 -31.44
C PRO A 29 -3.58 2.22 -31.92
N ALA A 30 -4.57 2.53 -32.71
CA ALA A 30 -4.83 3.88 -33.22
C ALA A 30 -6.02 4.51 -32.49
N ASN A 31 -5.72 5.39 -31.53
CA ASN A 31 -6.58 6.47 -31.06
C ASN A 31 -7.58 6.21 -29.91
N GLY A 32 -7.18 5.51 -28.85
CA GLY A 32 -7.97 5.48 -27.62
C GLY A 32 -7.11 5.45 -26.37
N GLN A 33 -6.63 6.61 -25.90
CA GLN A 33 -6.04 6.70 -24.56
C GLN A 33 -7.01 6.04 -23.54
N ARG A 34 -6.53 5.07 -22.79
CA ARG A 34 -7.31 4.42 -21.74
C ARG A 34 -7.87 5.50 -20.81
N LYS A 35 -9.17 5.42 -20.50
CA LYS A 35 -9.89 6.46 -19.74
C LYS A 35 -10.43 5.98 -18.40
N GLU A 36 -10.33 4.70 -18.09
CA GLU A 36 -10.83 4.14 -16.84
C GLU A 36 -9.70 3.49 -16.04
N PHE A 37 -9.58 3.85 -14.76
CA PHE A 37 -8.51 3.44 -13.86
C PHE A 37 -9.09 3.00 -12.52
N SER A 38 -8.39 2.10 -11.83
CA SER A 38 -8.78 1.60 -10.52
C SER A 38 -7.63 1.71 -9.53
N ILE A 39 -7.93 2.21 -8.34
CA ILE A 39 -6.99 2.38 -7.22
C ILE A 39 -7.45 1.51 -6.07
N GLY A 40 -6.60 0.55 -5.67
CA GLY A 40 -6.82 -0.28 -4.49
C GLY A 40 -6.42 0.43 -3.20
N TRP A 41 -7.19 0.22 -2.12
CA TRP A 41 -6.84 0.71 -0.79
C TRP A 41 -7.36 -0.25 0.28
N SER A 42 -6.76 -0.22 1.47
CA SER A 42 -7.21 -0.95 2.65
C SER A 42 -7.43 0.00 3.83
N ILE A 43 -8.05 -0.49 4.91
CA ILE A 43 -8.43 0.35 6.06
C ILE A 43 -7.18 0.74 6.86
N TYR A 44 -6.91 2.04 6.87
CA TYR A 44 -5.91 2.72 7.66
C TYR A 44 -6.33 4.19 7.83
N ALA A 45 -6.12 4.78 9.01
CA ALA A 45 -6.60 6.14 9.30
C ALA A 45 -6.12 7.18 8.30
N GLY A 46 -4.84 7.12 7.88
CA GLY A 46 -4.23 8.01 6.89
C GLY A 46 -4.76 7.82 5.47
N TRP A 47 -5.38 6.69 5.14
CA TRP A 47 -5.93 6.43 3.81
C TRP A 47 -7.44 6.67 3.69
N MET A 48 -8.11 7.01 4.78
CA MET A 48 -9.56 7.32 4.76
C MET A 48 -9.95 8.51 3.88
N PRO A 49 -9.05 9.42 3.48
CA PRO A 49 -9.35 10.39 2.43
C PRO A 49 -9.87 9.77 1.13
N TRP A 50 -9.39 8.58 0.71
CA TRP A 50 -9.77 7.95 -0.56
C TRP A 50 -11.24 7.55 -0.62
N PRO A 51 -11.78 6.71 0.31
CA PRO A 51 -13.20 6.36 0.29
C PRO A 51 -14.10 7.56 0.55
N TYR A 52 -13.67 8.50 1.39
CA TYR A 52 -14.43 9.72 1.61
C TYR A 52 -14.52 10.56 0.33
N ALA A 53 -13.42 10.76 -0.40
CA ALA A 53 -13.40 11.49 -1.66
C ALA A 53 -14.33 10.84 -2.71
N GLN A 54 -14.39 9.51 -2.74
CA GLN A 54 -15.33 8.77 -3.60
C GLN A 54 -16.78 9.09 -3.20
N GLN A 55 -17.11 9.00 -1.91
CA GLN A 55 -18.46 9.26 -1.39
C GLN A 55 -18.89 10.72 -1.56
N ALA A 56 -17.98 11.66 -1.33
CA ALA A 56 -18.21 13.10 -1.41
C ALA A 56 -18.22 13.65 -2.85
N GLY A 57 -18.00 12.81 -3.87
CA GLY A 57 -17.96 13.24 -5.27
C GLY A 57 -16.68 13.95 -5.71
N ILE A 58 -15.66 14.05 -4.82
CA ILE A 58 -14.38 14.68 -5.12
C ILE A 58 -13.62 13.88 -6.19
N VAL A 59 -13.67 12.54 -6.13
CA VAL A 59 -13.10 11.67 -7.16
C VAL A 59 -13.73 11.98 -8.52
N LYS A 60 -15.05 12.05 -8.59
CA LYS A 60 -15.77 12.37 -9.84
C LYS A 60 -15.38 13.76 -10.37
N LYS A 61 -15.32 14.77 -9.52
CA LYS A 61 -14.95 16.15 -9.88
C LYS A 61 -13.60 16.20 -10.59
N TRP A 62 -12.57 15.57 -10.00
CA TRP A 62 -11.22 15.58 -10.58
C TRP A 62 -11.07 14.67 -11.80
N ALA A 63 -11.77 13.53 -11.80
CA ALA A 63 -11.81 12.64 -12.94
C ALA A 63 -12.45 13.33 -14.17
N ASP A 64 -13.58 13.99 -13.98
CA ASP A 64 -14.26 14.76 -15.05
C ASP A 64 -13.38 15.90 -15.59
N LYS A 65 -12.68 16.62 -14.70
CA LYS A 65 -11.74 17.69 -15.10
C LYS A 65 -10.70 17.20 -16.10
N TYR A 66 -10.26 15.96 -16.00
CA TYR A 66 -9.23 15.37 -16.85
C TYR A 66 -9.78 14.40 -17.90
N GLY A 67 -11.09 14.28 -18.03
CA GLY A 67 -11.76 13.43 -19.03
C GLY A 67 -11.50 11.94 -18.84
N ILE A 68 -11.34 11.48 -17.57
CA ILE A 68 -11.10 10.09 -17.18
C ILE A 68 -12.13 9.61 -16.15
N LYS A 69 -12.14 8.33 -15.86
CA LYS A 69 -12.91 7.69 -14.79
C LYS A 69 -11.94 7.03 -13.81
N ILE A 70 -12.18 7.21 -12.52
CA ILE A 70 -11.38 6.61 -11.44
C ILE A 70 -12.32 5.86 -10.50
N ASN A 71 -12.00 4.59 -10.25
CA ASN A 71 -12.67 3.75 -9.28
C ASN A 71 -11.75 3.57 -8.06
N VAL A 72 -12.24 3.89 -6.87
CA VAL A 72 -11.54 3.70 -5.60
C VAL A 72 -12.09 2.43 -4.95
N VAL A 73 -11.28 1.37 -4.86
CA VAL A 73 -11.73 0.01 -4.54
C VAL A 73 -11.12 -0.43 -3.21
N GLN A 74 -12.00 -0.74 -2.24
CA GLN A 74 -11.57 -1.29 -0.97
C GLN A 74 -11.21 -2.77 -1.09
N VAL A 75 -10.09 -3.15 -0.49
CA VAL A 75 -9.68 -4.53 -0.24
C VAL A 75 -9.46 -4.68 1.26
N ASN A 76 -10.11 -5.66 1.88
CA ASN A 76 -10.11 -5.78 3.34
C ASN A 76 -8.75 -6.26 3.90
N ASP A 77 -7.99 -7.02 3.12
CA ASP A 77 -6.64 -7.47 3.47
C ASP A 77 -5.62 -6.56 2.77
N TYR A 78 -4.73 -5.99 3.57
CA TYR A 78 -3.73 -5.03 3.10
C TYR A 78 -2.76 -5.65 2.09
N VAL A 79 -2.19 -6.82 2.40
CA VAL A 79 -1.21 -7.47 1.52
C VAL A 79 -1.87 -7.92 0.21
N GLU A 80 -3.13 -8.39 0.29
CA GLU A 80 -3.90 -8.75 -0.91
C GLU A 80 -4.14 -7.55 -1.82
N SER A 81 -4.37 -6.34 -1.26
CA SER A 81 -4.50 -5.12 -2.07
C SER A 81 -3.27 -4.85 -2.93
N ILE A 82 -2.08 -5.03 -2.34
CA ILE A 82 -0.79 -4.86 -3.02
C ILE A 82 -0.55 -5.97 -4.04
N ASN A 83 -0.92 -7.22 -3.72
CA ASN A 83 -0.82 -8.35 -4.64
C ASN A 83 -1.70 -8.14 -5.89
N GLN A 84 -2.91 -7.64 -5.72
CA GLN A 84 -3.81 -7.31 -6.83
C GLN A 84 -3.26 -6.18 -7.71
N TYR A 85 -2.65 -5.15 -7.10
CA TYR A 85 -1.92 -4.13 -7.84
C TYR A 85 -0.73 -4.72 -8.60
N THR A 86 0.07 -5.55 -7.96
CA THR A 86 1.24 -6.20 -8.56
C THR A 86 0.83 -7.08 -9.76
N ALA A 87 -0.31 -7.77 -9.65
CA ALA A 87 -0.90 -8.58 -10.72
C ALA A 87 -1.58 -7.73 -11.82
N GLY A 88 -1.62 -6.40 -11.70
CA GLY A 88 -2.20 -5.50 -12.70
C GLY A 88 -3.72 -5.38 -12.67
N LYS A 89 -4.39 -5.81 -11.58
CA LYS A 89 -5.83 -5.58 -11.39
C LYS A 89 -6.14 -4.12 -11.04
N PHE A 90 -5.21 -3.44 -10.38
CA PHE A 90 -5.28 -2.02 -10.06
C PHE A 90 -4.16 -1.28 -10.77
N ASP A 91 -4.41 -0.02 -11.12
CA ASP A 91 -3.44 0.90 -11.70
C ASP A 91 -2.59 1.58 -10.64
N GLY A 92 -3.12 1.70 -9.43
CA GLY A 92 -2.43 2.21 -8.27
C GLY A 92 -2.94 1.58 -6.99
N VAL A 93 -2.21 1.78 -5.90
CA VAL A 93 -2.52 1.23 -4.59
C VAL A 93 -1.99 2.15 -3.49
N THR A 94 -2.72 2.25 -2.36
CA THR A 94 -2.16 2.81 -1.14
C THR A 94 -1.26 1.77 -0.47
N VAL A 95 -0.05 2.16 -0.10
CA VAL A 95 0.97 1.21 0.34
C VAL A 95 2.05 1.91 1.17
N THR A 96 2.66 1.20 2.12
CA THR A 96 3.83 1.75 2.82
C THR A 96 5.08 1.71 1.94
N ASN A 97 6.08 2.52 2.28
CA ASN A 97 7.36 2.56 1.57
C ASN A 97 8.07 1.20 1.56
N MET A 98 7.98 0.44 2.66
CA MET A 98 8.56 -0.90 2.74
C MET A 98 7.87 -1.88 1.79
N ASP A 99 6.53 -1.92 1.84
CA ASP A 99 5.77 -2.92 1.09
C ASP A 99 5.73 -2.58 -0.41
N ALA A 100 5.84 -1.29 -0.78
CA ALA A 100 6.07 -0.87 -2.16
C ALA A 100 7.40 -1.40 -2.72
N LEU A 101 8.43 -1.47 -1.87
CA LEU A 101 9.74 -2.02 -2.25
C LEU A 101 9.71 -3.55 -2.34
N THR A 102 9.11 -4.23 -1.34
CA THR A 102 9.25 -5.68 -1.16
C THR A 102 8.28 -6.50 -1.99
N ILE A 103 7.13 -5.95 -2.39
CA ILE A 103 6.11 -6.70 -3.13
C ILE A 103 6.12 -6.30 -4.62
N PRO A 104 5.64 -5.13 -5.05
CA PRO A 104 5.62 -4.81 -6.46
C PRO A 104 7.02 -4.60 -7.03
N ALA A 105 7.86 -3.77 -6.40
CA ALA A 105 9.15 -3.41 -6.97
C ALA A 105 10.13 -4.60 -7.01
N ALA A 106 10.25 -5.37 -5.93
CA ALA A 106 11.04 -6.60 -5.91
C ALA A 106 10.46 -7.69 -6.83
N GLY A 107 9.15 -7.69 -7.05
CA GLY A 107 8.46 -8.52 -8.04
C GLY A 107 8.67 -8.08 -9.49
N GLY A 108 9.40 -6.98 -9.74
CA GLY A 108 9.72 -6.46 -11.08
C GLY A 108 8.67 -5.52 -11.66
N LYS A 109 7.64 -5.12 -10.90
CA LYS A 109 6.67 -4.12 -11.34
C LYS A 109 7.22 -2.72 -11.14
N ASP A 110 7.43 -1.99 -12.24
CA ASP A 110 7.90 -0.60 -12.20
C ASP A 110 6.79 0.30 -11.62
N THR A 111 7.04 0.81 -10.43
CA THR A 111 6.08 1.49 -9.56
C THR A 111 6.56 2.90 -9.23
N SER A 112 5.70 3.89 -9.38
CA SER A 112 5.95 5.28 -9.02
C SER A 112 5.11 5.70 -7.82
N ALA A 113 5.75 6.04 -6.70
CA ALA A 113 5.12 6.71 -5.56
C ALA A 113 4.95 8.20 -5.92
N ILE A 114 3.73 8.59 -6.26
CA ILE A 114 3.40 9.95 -6.72
C ILE A 114 2.87 10.86 -5.62
N ILE A 115 2.50 10.28 -4.48
CA ILE A 115 2.10 10.99 -3.26
C ILE A 115 2.81 10.33 -2.09
N VAL A 116 3.49 11.14 -1.28
CA VAL A 116 3.89 10.82 0.08
C VAL A 116 2.86 11.51 0.98
N GLY A 117 1.90 10.72 1.47
CA GLY A 117 0.71 11.26 2.14
C GLY A 117 0.97 11.61 3.60
N ASP A 118 1.70 10.75 4.28
CA ASP A 118 2.00 10.90 5.69
C ASP A 118 3.15 9.98 6.12
N TYR A 119 3.53 10.09 7.38
CA TYR A 119 4.29 9.05 8.07
C TYR A 119 3.63 8.69 9.39
N SER A 120 3.75 7.43 9.77
CA SER A 120 3.29 6.93 11.06
C SER A 120 4.09 7.55 12.21
N ASN A 121 3.39 8.17 13.16
CA ASN A 121 3.96 8.84 14.33
C ASN A 121 3.27 8.38 15.62
N GLY A 122 3.21 7.07 15.81
CA GLY A 122 2.50 6.40 16.88
C GLY A 122 1.30 5.55 16.42
N ASN A 123 1.01 5.55 15.12
CA ASN A 123 -0.09 4.80 14.51
C ASN A 123 0.20 3.30 14.37
N ASP A 124 1.49 2.95 14.32
CA ASP A 124 1.97 1.57 14.44
C ASP A 124 2.56 1.33 15.81
N GLY A 125 2.30 0.16 16.40
CA GLY A 125 2.75 -0.11 17.76
C GLY A 125 2.96 -1.60 18.09
N ILE A 126 3.85 -1.82 19.07
CA ILE A 126 4.06 -3.12 19.71
C ILE A 126 3.28 -3.14 21.02
N LEU A 127 2.42 -4.13 21.17
CA LEU A 127 1.57 -4.34 22.32
C LEU A 127 2.02 -5.58 23.10
N LEU A 128 2.01 -5.48 24.44
CA LEU A 128 2.19 -6.60 25.34
C LEU A 128 1.02 -6.71 26.33
N LYS A 129 0.60 -7.93 26.64
CA LYS A 129 -0.26 -8.23 27.79
C LYS A 129 0.59 -8.49 29.01
N GLY A 130 0.23 -7.91 30.15
CA GLY A 130 0.87 -8.17 31.45
C GLY A 130 2.32 -7.68 31.56
N ALA A 131 2.76 -6.76 30.71
CA ALA A 131 4.08 -6.12 30.79
C ALA A 131 4.04 -4.72 30.16
N ASP A 132 4.89 -3.82 30.66
CA ASP A 132 4.98 -2.42 30.24
C ASP A 132 6.37 -2.01 29.69
N GLN A 133 7.30 -2.98 29.64
CA GLN A 133 8.64 -2.77 29.11
C GLN A 133 8.88 -3.62 27.87
N LEU A 134 9.45 -3.02 26.84
CA LEU A 134 9.71 -3.69 25.56
C LEU A 134 10.60 -4.95 25.73
N ALA A 135 11.57 -4.91 26.63
CA ALA A 135 12.44 -6.07 26.89
C ALA A 135 11.69 -7.34 27.30
N ALA A 136 10.48 -7.20 27.88
CA ALA A 136 9.62 -8.34 28.25
C ALA A 136 9.02 -9.08 27.05
N ILE A 137 9.25 -8.62 25.81
CA ILE A 137 8.87 -9.33 24.58
C ILE A 137 9.71 -10.59 24.35
N LYS A 138 10.91 -10.69 24.97
CA LYS A 138 11.81 -11.82 24.80
C LYS A 138 11.13 -13.14 25.13
N GLY A 139 11.28 -14.13 24.22
CA GLY A 139 10.69 -15.47 24.34
C GLY A 139 9.20 -15.54 23.94
N ARG A 140 8.54 -14.42 23.64
CA ARG A 140 7.11 -14.44 23.30
C ARG A 140 6.85 -14.83 21.84
N GLN A 141 5.64 -15.28 21.59
CA GLN A 141 5.03 -15.32 20.27
C GLN A 141 4.45 -13.94 19.98
N VAL A 142 4.83 -13.34 18.84
CA VAL A 142 4.42 -12.02 18.44
C VAL A 142 3.54 -12.14 17.19
N TYR A 143 2.27 -11.79 17.33
CA TYR A 143 1.29 -11.81 16.26
C TYR A 143 1.43 -10.53 15.43
N LEU A 144 1.57 -10.66 14.12
CA LEU A 144 1.73 -9.54 13.20
C LEU A 144 1.53 -9.99 11.75
N VAL A 145 1.33 -9.05 10.84
CA VAL A 145 1.46 -9.32 9.40
C VAL A 145 2.95 -9.50 9.10
N GLU A 146 3.38 -10.75 8.90
CA GLU A 146 4.79 -11.04 8.62
C GLU A 146 5.25 -10.42 7.31
N LEU A 147 6.52 -10.02 7.27
CA LEU A 147 7.20 -9.45 6.11
C LEU A 147 6.61 -8.11 5.63
N SER A 148 5.73 -7.50 6.43
CA SER A 148 5.18 -6.16 6.22
C SER A 148 5.87 -5.11 7.09
N VAL A 149 5.36 -3.88 7.02
CA VAL A 149 5.75 -2.75 7.89
C VAL A 149 5.71 -3.10 9.37
N SER A 150 4.76 -3.95 9.84
CA SER A 150 4.72 -4.42 11.23
C SER A 150 5.94 -5.25 11.61
N HIS A 151 6.45 -6.07 10.69
CA HIS A 151 7.68 -6.83 10.92
C HIS A 151 8.91 -5.90 10.99
N TYR A 152 8.93 -4.85 10.17
CA TYR A 152 9.95 -3.81 10.25
C TYR A 152 9.91 -3.08 11.58
N LEU A 153 8.73 -2.64 12.06
CA LEU A 153 8.56 -1.99 13.36
C LEU A 153 9.05 -2.90 14.51
N LEU A 154 8.71 -4.20 14.46
CA LEU A 154 9.20 -5.17 15.43
C LEU A 154 10.73 -5.21 15.46
N ALA A 155 11.36 -5.31 14.29
CA ALA A 155 12.82 -5.36 14.21
C ALA A 155 13.49 -4.10 14.77
N ARG A 156 12.91 -2.92 14.48
CA ARG A 156 13.39 -1.64 15.03
C ARG A 156 13.21 -1.59 16.55
N GLY A 157 12.07 -2.04 17.07
CA GLY A 157 11.84 -2.15 18.51
C GLY A 157 12.82 -3.10 19.19
N LEU A 158 13.01 -4.30 18.66
CA LEU A 158 13.98 -5.27 19.18
C LEU A 158 15.40 -4.69 19.21
N GLN A 159 15.83 -4.03 18.13
CA GLN A 159 17.13 -3.35 18.08
C GLN A 159 17.28 -2.30 19.19
N THR A 160 16.24 -1.51 19.45
CA THR A 160 16.24 -0.49 20.51
C THR A 160 16.38 -1.13 21.91
N ALA A 161 15.79 -2.32 22.12
CA ALA A 161 15.89 -3.08 23.35
C ALA A 161 17.18 -3.93 23.47
N GLY A 162 18.07 -3.89 22.48
CA GLY A 162 19.27 -4.74 22.44
C GLY A 162 18.98 -6.21 22.18
N LEU A 163 17.79 -6.52 21.65
CA LEU A 163 17.34 -7.86 21.33
C LEU A 163 17.56 -8.20 19.85
N LYS A 164 17.64 -9.50 19.57
CA LYS A 164 17.77 -10.03 18.21
C LYS A 164 16.41 -10.52 17.70
N PRO A 165 16.19 -10.61 16.39
CA PRO A 165 14.98 -11.22 15.83
C PRO A 165 14.71 -12.65 16.33
N THR A 166 15.79 -13.40 16.62
CA THR A 166 15.71 -14.77 17.18
C THR A 166 15.27 -14.84 18.64
N ASP A 167 15.20 -13.71 19.34
CA ASP A 167 14.71 -13.64 20.72
C ASP A 167 13.17 -13.71 20.83
N VAL A 168 12.47 -13.65 19.70
CA VAL A 168 11.00 -13.77 19.61
C VAL A 168 10.63 -14.76 18.51
N ARG A 169 9.37 -15.24 18.54
CA ARG A 169 8.81 -16.06 17.47
C ARG A 169 7.61 -15.32 16.86
N THR A 170 7.68 -14.97 15.59
CA THR A 170 6.56 -14.35 14.89
C THR A 170 5.47 -15.37 14.54
N VAL A 171 4.23 -14.90 14.52
CA VAL A 171 3.04 -15.65 14.10
C VAL A 171 2.34 -14.80 13.04
N ASN A 172 2.41 -15.26 11.78
CA ASN A 172 1.79 -14.54 10.68
C ASN A 172 0.27 -14.48 10.87
N THR A 173 -0.26 -13.27 10.90
CA THR A 173 -1.69 -12.99 11.13
C THR A 173 -2.08 -11.79 10.29
N SER A 174 -3.13 -11.94 9.47
CA SER A 174 -3.62 -10.83 8.64
C SER A 174 -4.12 -9.66 9.50
N ASP A 175 -4.11 -8.47 8.94
CA ASP A 175 -4.68 -7.29 9.59
C ASP A 175 -6.20 -7.42 9.83
N ALA A 176 -6.89 -8.18 9.01
CA ALA A 176 -8.31 -8.49 9.19
C ALA A 176 -8.57 -9.40 10.42
N ASP A 177 -7.63 -10.29 10.76
CA ASP A 177 -7.80 -11.32 11.80
C ASP A 177 -7.10 -10.98 13.12
N ILE A 178 -6.16 -10.03 13.13
CA ILE A 178 -5.25 -9.80 14.25
C ILE A 178 -5.94 -9.42 15.57
N VAL A 179 -7.04 -8.67 15.49
CA VAL A 179 -7.83 -8.30 16.69
C VAL A 179 -8.43 -9.55 17.35
N GLY A 180 -9.01 -10.42 16.54
CA GLY A 180 -9.59 -11.70 17.02
C GLY A 180 -8.52 -12.62 17.57
N ALA A 181 -7.41 -12.78 16.87
CA ALA A 181 -6.29 -13.61 17.28
C ALA A 181 -5.68 -13.11 18.62
N PHE A 182 -5.48 -11.80 18.75
CA PHE A 182 -4.97 -11.18 19.98
C PHE A 182 -5.96 -11.29 21.16
N GLY A 183 -7.26 -11.45 20.91
CA GLY A 183 -8.26 -11.72 21.95
C GLY A 183 -8.01 -13.05 22.71
N SER A 184 -7.30 -14.00 22.12
CA SER A 184 -6.96 -15.27 22.76
C SER A 184 -6.04 -15.08 23.98
N PRO A 185 -6.24 -15.85 25.07
CA PRO A 185 -5.32 -15.83 26.22
C PRO A 185 -3.88 -16.22 25.89
N ALA A 186 -3.67 -17.03 24.86
CA ALA A 186 -2.33 -17.46 24.41
C ALA A 186 -1.57 -16.32 23.70
N ALA A 187 -2.27 -15.38 23.07
CA ALA A 187 -1.66 -14.25 22.38
C ALA A 187 -1.35 -13.12 23.37
N ASN A 188 -0.08 -12.92 23.67
CA ASN A 188 0.37 -11.95 24.67
C ASN A 188 1.33 -10.88 24.15
N ALA A 189 1.61 -10.89 22.86
CA ALA A 189 2.35 -9.83 22.14
C ALA A 189 1.81 -9.71 20.73
N ALA A 190 1.68 -8.48 20.24
CA ALA A 190 1.26 -8.19 18.86
C ALA A 190 1.92 -6.90 18.33
N VAL A 191 2.02 -6.81 17.01
CA VAL A 191 2.36 -5.57 16.31
C VAL A 191 1.28 -5.29 15.29
N ALA A 192 0.74 -4.08 15.31
CA ALA A 192 -0.32 -3.69 14.41
C ALA A 192 -0.34 -2.16 14.23
N TRP A 193 -1.19 -1.71 13.34
CA TRP A 193 -1.52 -0.31 13.08
C TRP A 193 -2.99 -0.01 13.38
N ASN A 194 -3.36 1.27 13.34
CA ASN A 194 -4.74 1.70 13.56
C ASN A 194 -5.63 1.45 12.32
N PRO A 195 -6.89 1.02 12.52
CA PRO A 195 -7.64 1.00 13.79
C PRO A 195 -7.40 -0.19 14.71
N GLN A 196 -6.83 -1.30 14.23
CA GLN A 196 -6.64 -2.54 14.99
C GLN A 196 -5.83 -2.32 16.27
N LEU A 197 -4.76 -1.52 16.20
CA LEU A 197 -3.93 -1.15 17.35
C LEU A 197 -4.76 -0.54 18.49
N SER A 198 -5.64 0.40 18.18
CA SER A 198 -6.49 1.06 19.16
C SER A 198 -7.47 0.09 19.82
N VAL A 199 -8.08 -0.81 19.04
CA VAL A 199 -9.00 -1.83 19.56
C VAL A 199 -8.27 -2.79 20.50
N MET A 200 -7.09 -3.28 20.13
CA MET A 200 -6.31 -4.19 20.96
C MET A 200 -5.77 -3.49 22.21
N LYS A 201 -5.31 -2.25 22.08
CA LYS A 201 -4.79 -1.42 23.20
C LYS A 201 -5.84 -1.13 24.27
N ALA A 202 -7.14 -1.09 23.91
CA ALA A 202 -8.23 -0.89 24.84
C ALA A 202 -8.53 -2.12 25.70
N GLN A 203 -7.96 -3.30 25.41
CA GLN A 203 -8.17 -4.51 26.20
C GLN A 203 -7.49 -4.41 27.58
N PRO A 204 -8.07 -4.98 28.65
CA PRO A 204 -7.49 -4.96 29.98
C PRO A 204 -6.07 -5.56 30.02
N GLY A 205 -5.14 -4.89 30.71
CA GLY A 205 -3.77 -5.36 30.88
C GLY A 205 -2.86 -5.24 29.64
N VAL A 206 -3.34 -4.63 28.55
CA VAL A 206 -2.55 -4.38 27.35
C VAL A 206 -1.81 -3.04 27.48
N LYS A 207 -0.53 -3.04 27.16
CA LYS A 207 0.34 -1.87 27.11
C LYS A 207 1.02 -1.76 25.76
N GLN A 208 1.06 -0.54 25.20
CA GLN A 208 1.90 -0.22 24.06
C GLN A 208 3.30 0.07 24.57
N VAL A 209 4.27 -0.77 24.20
CA VAL A 209 5.64 -0.72 24.72
C VAL A 209 6.64 -0.12 23.74
N PHE A 210 6.26 0.01 22.47
CA PHE A 210 7.02 0.68 21.41
C PHE A 210 6.07 1.17 20.32
N SER A 211 6.43 2.21 19.61
CA SER A 211 5.64 2.70 18.48
C SER A 211 6.50 3.39 17.42
N SER A 212 5.89 3.66 16.28
CA SER A 212 6.49 4.43 15.19
C SER A 212 6.90 5.86 15.59
N ALA A 213 6.34 6.42 16.67
CA ALA A 213 6.79 7.71 17.20
C ALA A 213 8.27 7.70 17.67
N GLN A 214 8.85 6.53 17.94
CA GLN A 214 10.26 6.38 18.31
C GLN A 214 11.18 6.22 17.09
N ILE A 215 10.60 6.09 15.91
CA ILE A 215 11.30 6.01 14.61
C ILE A 215 10.63 6.93 13.57
N PRO A 216 10.49 8.24 13.87
CA PRO A 216 9.71 9.17 13.05
C PRO A 216 10.25 9.23 11.61
N GLY A 217 9.34 9.17 10.61
CA GLY A 217 9.67 9.24 9.20
C GLY A 217 10.27 7.94 8.61
N GLU A 218 10.31 6.83 9.34
CA GLU A 218 10.74 5.54 8.80
C GLU A 218 9.60 4.78 8.12
N ILE A 219 8.36 4.93 8.58
CA ILE A 219 7.16 4.33 7.99
C ILE A 219 6.39 5.43 7.26
N LEU A 220 6.45 5.41 5.94
CA LEU A 220 5.80 6.37 5.06
C LEU A 220 4.61 5.72 4.37
N ASP A 221 3.52 6.47 4.23
CA ASP A 221 2.33 6.06 3.51
C ASP A 221 2.26 6.75 2.15
N LEU A 222 2.11 5.95 1.10
CA LEU A 222 2.26 6.34 -0.28
C LEU A 222 0.98 6.06 -1.08
N LEU A 223 0.75 6.84 -2.13
CA LEU A 223 0.02 6.37 -3.29
C LEU A 223 1.03 5.97 -4.37
N ALA A 224 1.07 4.70 -4.67
CA ALA A 224 1.90 4.10 -5.72
C ALA A 224 1.05 3.80 -6.95
N VAL A 225 1.59 4.09 -8.15
CA VAL A 225 0.90 3.88 -9.43
C VAL A 225 1.87 3.20 -10.40
N ASP A 226 1.36 2.36 -11.29
CA ASP A 226 2.12 1.74 -12.36
C ASP A 226 2.79 2.81 -13.24
N THR A 227 4.11 2.74 -13.37
CA THR A 227 4.90 3.76 -14.07
C THR A 227 4.54 3.87 -15.55
N ALA A 228 4.25 2.75 -16.21
CA ALA A 228 3.86 2.75 -17.62
C ALA A 228 2.47 3.39 -17.80
N THR A 229 1.55 3.09 -16.90
CA THR A 229 0.20 3.72 -16.88
C THR A 229 0.29 5.23 -16.70
N LEU A 230 1.13 5.73 -15.78
CA LEU A 230 1.34 7.17 -15.58
C LEU A 230 1.94 7.85 -16.80
N LYS A 231 2.95 7.23 -17.43
CA LYS A 231 3.58 7.76 -18.65
C LYS A 231 2.59 7.86 -19.79
N ALA A 232 1.73 6.86 -19.96
CA ALA A 232 0.69 6.87 -21.00
C ALA A 232 -0.46 7.84 -20.67
N ASN A 233 -0.72 8.08 -19.39
CA ASN A 233 -1.88 8.84 -18.90
C ASN A 233 -1.49 9.80 -17.77
N PRO A 234 -0.74 10.87 -18.05
CA PRO A 234 -0.29 11.81 -17.00
C PRO A 234 -1.45 12.54 -16.31
N ASN A 235 -2.63 12.61 -16.94
CA ASN A 235 -3.85 13.14 -16.33
C ASN A 235 -4.33 12.31 -15.13
N LEU A 236 -4.03 11.01 -15.10
CA LEU A 236 -4.31 10.18 -13.93
C LEU A 236 -3.55 10.68 -12.69
N GLY A 237 -2.25 10.92 -12.82
CA GLY A 237 -1.44 11.43 -11.71
C GLY A 237 -1.91 12.79 -11.22
N LYS A 238 -2.29 13.69 -12.13
CA LYS A 238 -2.84 15.01 -11.79
C LYS A 238 -4.18 14.89 -11.04
N ALA A 239 -5.09 14.03 -11.53
CA ALA A 239 -6.38 13.82 -10.90
C ALA A 239 -6.22 13.21 -9.49
N LEU A 240 -5.40 12.17 -9.34
CA LEU A 240 -5.15 11.52 -8.05
C LEU A 240 -4.56 12.50 -7.03
N THR A 241 -3.60 13.31 -7.44
CA THR A 241 -2.97 14.31 -6.58
C THR A 241 -3.96 15.41 -6.18
N GLY A 242 -4.82 15.85 -7.11
CA GLY A 242 -5.87 16.82 -6.82
C GLY A 242 -6.92 16.27 -5.85
N ILE A 243 -7.36 15.02 -6.03
CA ILE A 243 -8.27 14.32 -5.11
C ILE A 243 -7.68 14.28 -3.70
N TRP A 244 -6.41 13.88 -3.58
CA TRP A 244 -5.72 13.78 -2.31
C TRP A 244 -5.67 15.09 -1.56
N TYR A 245 -5.09 16.12 -2.15
CA TYR A 245 -4.88 17.39 -1.45
C TYR A 245 -6.18 18.14 -1.15
N GLU A 246 -7.18 18.08 -2.03
CA GLU A 246 -8.50 18.66 -1.73
C GLU A 246 -9.14 17.95 -0.52
N THR A 247 -9.05 16.64 -0.46
CA THR A 247 -9.68 15.85 0.60
C THR A 247 -8.94 16.03 1.92
N VAL A 248 -7.61 16.00 1.91
CA VAL A 248 -6.80 16.21 3.13
C VAL A 248 -6.96 17.63 3.65
N ALA A 249 -7.03 18.64 2.78
CA ALA A 249 -7.31 20.01 3.19
C ALA A 249 -8.66 20.12 3.90
N LEU A 250 -9.70 19.43 3.40
CA LEU A 250 -11.01 19.38 4.05
C LEU A 250 -10.93 18.65 5.39
N MET A 251 -10.24 17.53 5.47
CA MET A 251 -10.05 16.76 6.70
C MET A 251 -9.33 17.57 7.80
N GLN A 252 -8.40 18.45 7.45
CA GLN A 252 -7.64 19.30 8.37
C GLN A 252 -8.43 20.49 8.92
N ARG A 253 -9.57 20.84 8.34
CA ARG A 253 -10.39 21.98 8.79
C ARG A 253 -10.92 21.74 10.20
N GLN A 254 -10.93 22.81 11.00
CA GLN A 254 -11.44 22.79 12.38
C GLN A 254 -12.91 23.25 12.50
N ASP A 255 -13.51 23.63 11.38
CA ASP A 255 -14.92 24.06 11.31
C ASP A 255 -15.91 22.88 11.20
N ALA A 256 -17.19 23.20 11.03
CA ALA A 256 -18.24 22.19 10.91
C ALA A 256 -18.05 21.25 9.72
N GLN A 257 -17.50 21.76 8.60
CA GLN A 257 -17.28 20.92 7.41
C GLN A 257 -16.14 19.91 7.64
N GLY A 258 -15.03 20.34 8.25
CA GLY A 258 -13.94 19.45 8.60
C GLY A 258 -14.35 18.39 9.61
N ARG A 259 -15.11 18.77 10.65
CA ARG A 259 -15.66 17.79 11.61
C ARG A 259 -16.60 16.78 10.94
N ALA A 260 -17.48 17.24 10.03
CA ALA A 260 -18.38 16.35 9.29
C ALA A 260 -17.60 15.38 8.37
N ALA A 261 -16.54 15.86 7.70
CA ALA A 261 -15.68 15.02 6.88
C ALA A 261 -14.98 13.93 7.72
N ARG A 262 -14.36 14.30 8.85
CA ARG A 262 -13.72 13.32 9.76
C ARG A 262 -14.72 12.33 10.35
N ALA A 263 -15.93 12.78 10.74
CA ALA A 263 -16.98 11.88 11.21
C ALA A 263 -17.44 10.88 10.14
N ALA A 264 -17.51 11.31 8.87
CA ALA A 264 -17.80 10.40 7.76
C ALA A 264 -16.66 9.40 7.52
N MET A 265 -15.40 9.83 7.59
CA MET A 265 -14.23 8.96 7.50
C MET A 265 -14.18 7.96 8.66
N ALA A 266 -14.49 8.39 9.89
CA ALA A 266 -14.61 7.53 11.05
C ALA A 266 -15.64 6.42 10.81
N LYS A 267 -16.84 6.78 10.33
CA LYS A 267 -17.89 5.80 10.01
C LYS A 267 -17.44 4.81 8.96
N LEU A 268 -16.72 5.25 7.91
CA LEU A 268 -16.20 4.39 6.85
C LEU A 268 -15.11 3.44 7.36
N SER A 269 -14.35 3.82 8.39
CA SER A 269 -13.34 2.96 9.02
C SER A 269 -13.89 2.07 10.15
N GLY A 270 -15.18 2.20 10.48
CA GLY A 270 -15.80 1.50 11.62
C GLY A 270 -15.42 2.06 12.99
N ALA A 271 -14.84 3.30 13.05
CA ALA A 271 -14.46 3.97 14.27
C ALA A 271 -15.53 4.99 14.72
N THR A 272 -15.47 5.41 16.01
CA THR A 272 -16.16 6.62 16.44
C THR A 272 -15.38 7.86 16.01
N PRO A 273 -16.02 9.06 15.90
CA PRO A 273 -15.30 10.29 15.57
C PRO A 273 -14.12 10.57 16.51
N GLU A 274 -14.29 10.38 17.82
CA GLU A 274 -13.26 10.59 18.82
C GLU A 274 -12.09 9.61 18.64
N SER A 275 -12.39 8.34 18.37
CA SER A 275 -11.37 7.33 18.11
C SER A 275 -10.59 7.65 16.84
N PHE A 276 -11.29 8.07 15.79
CA PHE A 276 -10.66 8.45 14.53
C PHE A 276 -9.77 9.70 14.66
N ASP A 277 -10.23 10.74 15.35
CA ASP A 277 -9.42 11.94 15.66
C ASP A 277 -8.17 11.55 16.48
N GLY A 278 -8.32 10.62 17.44
CA GLY A 278 -7.20 10.04 18.18
C GLY A 278 -6.19 9.32 17.30
N GLN A 279 -6.66 8.54 16.32
CA GLN A 279 -5.80 7.86 15.35
C GLN A 279 -5.08 8.86 14.43
N LEU A 280 -5.77 9.90 13.95
CA LEU A 280 -5.16 10.95 13.14
C LEU A 280 -4.08 11.73 13.93
N SER A 281 -4.21 11.89 15.24
CA SER A 281 -3.18 12.54 16.06
C SER A 281 -1.86 11.76 16.11
N THR A 282 -1.88 10.49 15.76
CA THR A 282 -0.70 9.61 15.66
C THR A 282 -0.21 9.41 14.22
N THR A 283 -0.69 10.24 13.28
CA THR A 283 -0.33 10.25 11.87
C THR A 283 0.16 11.66 11.49
N HIS A 284 1.39 11.78 11.04
CA HIS A 284 1.92 13.05 10.56
C HIS A 284 1.57 13.26 9.08
N LEU A 285 0.43 13.91 8.83
CA LEU A 285 -0.05 14.18 7.48
C LEU A 285 0.75 15.29 6.79
N TYR A 286 1.17 15.03 5.56
CA TYR A 286 1.70 16.05 4.66
C TYR A 286 0.55 16.77 3.92
N ALA A 287 -0.23 17.53 4.68
CA ALA A 287 -1.39 18.23 4.14
C ALA A 287 -1.03 19.38 3.17
N ASP A 288 0.14 19.99 3.35
CA ASP A 288 0.71 20.96 2.41
C ASP A 288 1.56 20.20 1.36
N PRO A 289 1.25 20.30 0.07
CA PRO A 289 2.04 19.67 -0.99
C PRO A 289 3.50 20.12 -1.01
N LYS A 290 3.82 21.34 -0.54
CA LYS A 290 5.21 21.81 -0.40
C LYS A 290 5.97 21.01 0.65
N ALA A 291 5.32 20.67 1.77
CA ALA A 291 5.91 19.85 2.81
C ALA A 291 6.17 18.41 2.30
N ALA A 292 5.23 17.83 1.55
CA ALA A 292 5.40 16.53 0.93
C ALA A 292 6.56 16.50 -0.08
N VAL A 293 6.66 17.52 -0.94
CA VAL A 293 7.81 17.68 -1.86
C VAL A 293 9.11 17.78 -1.07
N ALA A 294 9.17 18.63 -0.02
CA ALA A 294 10.37 18.78 0.81
C ALA A 294 10.79 17.45 1.46
N ALA A 295 9.83 16.67 1.97
CA ALA A 295 10.09 15.35 2.53
C ALA A 295 10.63 14.36 1.47
N THR A 296 10.10 14.42 0.25
CA THR A 296 10.48 13.52 -0.84
C THR A 296 11.89 13.78 -1.38
N VAL A 297 12.38 15.02 -1.32
CA VAL A 297 13.73 15.39 -1.74
C VAL A 297 14.77 15.37 -0.58
N ALA A 298 14.30 15.18 0.65
CA ALA A 298 15.18 15.22 1.82
C ALA A 298 16.17 14.04 1.85
N PRO A 299 17.43 14.25 2.26
CA PRO A 299 18.38 13.15 2.46
C PRO A 299 17.87 12.07 3.44
N ALA A 300 16.98 12.44 4.35
CA ALA A 300 16.34 11.53 5.29
C ALA A 300 15.58 10.39 4.58
N LEU A 301 14.87 10.68 3.47
CA LEU A 301 14.18 9.64 2.71
C LEU A 301 15.13 8.58 2.17
N VAL A 302 16.28 8.99 1.63
CA VAL A 302 17.29 8.04 1.13
C VAL A 302 17.84 7.19 2.27
N LYS A 303 18.07 7.78 3.44
CA LYS A 303 18.52 7.05 4.64
C LYS A 303 17.47 6.03 5.08
N THR A 304 16.21 6.45 5.18
CA THR A 304 15.07 5.55 5.49
C THR A 304 15.01 4.39 4.51
N MET A 305 15.03 4.67 3.20
CA MET A 305 14.95 3.62 2.18
C MET A 305 16.17 2.70 2.18
N THR A 306 17.34 3.18 2.59
CA THR A 306 18.52 2.32 2.81
C THR A 306 18.26 1.33 3.95
N GLN A 307 17.76 1.80 5.10
CA GLN A 307 17.43 0.94 6.23
C GLN A 307 16.34 -0.09 5.89
N VAL A 308 15.29 0.36 5.22
CA VAL A 308 14.20 -0.51 4.75
C VAL A 308 14.71 -1.56 3.77
N ARG A 309 15.52 -1.18 2.79
CA ARG A 309 16.12 -2.08 1.81
C ARG A 309 17.00 -3.14 2.49
N ASP A 310 17.90 -2.71 3.38
CA ASP A 310 18.85 -3.60 4.05
C ASP A 310 18.11 -4.57 4.98
N PHE A 311 17.09 -4.10 5.69
CA PHE A 311 16.18 -4.96 6.44
C PHE A 311 15.51 -5.98 5.53
N SER A 312 14.88 -5.53 4.45
CA SER A 312 14.14 -6.39 3.52
C SER A 312 15.02 -7.47 2.89
N PHE A 313 16.24 -7.10 2.49
CA PHE A 313 17.22 -8.05 2.00
C PHE A 313 17.62 -9.07 3.07
N SER A 314 17.89 -8.63 4.31
CA SER A 314 18.22 -9.51 5.44
C SER A 314 17.14 -10.54 5.77
N LYS A 315 15.88 -10.24 5.40
CA LYS A 315 14.70 -11.11 5.54
C LYS A 315 14.42 -11.97 4.30
N GLY A 316 15.25 -11.89 3.26
CA GLY A 316 15.06 -12.66 2.03
C GLY A 316 13.88 -12.20 1.17
N LEU A 317 13.42 -10.94 1.34
CA LEU A 317 12.26 -10.41 0.61
C LEU A 317 12.56 -10.10 -0.87
N PHE A 318 13.84 -10.02 -1.23
CA PHE A 318 14.26 -9.89 -2.62
C PHE A 318 14.56 -11.27 -3.19
N LYS A 319 13.51 -12.01 -3.57
CA LYS A 319 13.58 -13.40 -4.04
C LYS A 319 14.70 -13.62 -5.06
N GLY A 320 15.63 -14.52 -4.74
CA GLY A 320 16.74 -14.89 -5.64
C GLY A 320 17.83 -13.83 -5.80
N ALA A 321 17.75 -12.71 -5.10
CA ALA A 321 18.77 -11.68 -5.14
C ALA A 321 20.01 -12.06 -4.30
N SER A 322 21.19 -11.81 -4.84
CA SER A 322 22.48 -11.99 -4.15
C SER A 322 22.95 -10.73 -3.42
N SER A 323 22.26 -9.60 -3.60
CA SER A 323 22.61 -8.30 -3.01
C SER A 323 21.36 -7.48 -2.70
N ALA A 324 21.45 -6.63 -1.68
CA ALA A 324 20.44 -5.62 -1.38
C ALA A 324 20.24 -4.62 -2.55
N ASP A 325 21.25 -4.46 -3.40
CA ASP A 325 21.22 -3.56 -4.55
C ASP A 325 20.45 -4.13 -5.77
N ALA A 326 19.90 -5.34 -5.68
CA ALA A 326 19.19 -5.98 -6.79
C ALA A 326 17.92 -5.22 -7.23
N VAL A 327 17.38 -4.35 -6.38
CA VAL A 327 16.23 -3.49 -6.68
C VAL A 327 16.70 -2.05 -6.66
N GLY A 328 16.56 -1.34 -7.79
CA GLY A 328 16.87 0.07 -7.89
C GLY A 328 15.70 0.95 -7.39
N ILE A 329 16.03 1.95 -6.59
CA ILE A 329 15.09 2.95 -6.08
C ILE A 329 15.55 4.33 -6.59
N ALA A 330 14.73 4.97 -7.42
CA ALA A 330 15.01 6.32 -7.91
C ALA A 330 14.35 7.39 -7.02
N PHE A 331 15.07 8.47 -6.82
CA PHE A 331 14.61 9.64 -6.07
C PHE A 331 14.63 10.89 -6.95
N PRO A 332 13.89 11.95 -6.60
CA PRO A 332 13.99 13.24 -7.26
C PRO A 332 15.44 13.75 -7.32
N GLY A 333 15.77 14.47 -8.38
CA GLY A 333 17.13 14.97 -8.59
C GLY A 333 18.11 13.94 -9.17
N GLY A 334 17.62 12.76 -9.61
CA GLY A 334 18.42 11.77 -10.33
C GLY A 334 19.25 10.84 -9.43
N LYS A 335 19.06 10.89 -8.12
CA LYS A 335 19.72 9.97 -7.19
C LYS A 335 19.08 8.58 -7.29
N THR A 336 19.89 7.53 -7.25
CA THR A 336 19.44 6.13 -7.23
C THR A 336 20.13 5.39 -6.08
N LEU A 337 19.37 4.57 -5.37
CA LEU A 337 19.84 3.58 -4.41
C LEU A 337 19.65 2.19 -5.04
N GLY A 338 20.68 1.34 -4.95
CA GLY A 338 20.67 0.02 -5.61
C GLY A 338 21.04 0.11 -7.09
N ASP A 339 20.64 -0.89 -7.88
CA ASP A 339 21.01 -1.01 -9.30
C ASP A 339 20.27 0.03 -10.16
N PRO A 340 20.99 1.00 -10.78
CA PRO A 340 20.37 2.02 -11.61
C PRO A 340 19.77 1.46 -12.93
N GLN A 341 20.15 0.25 -13.34
CA GLN A 341 19.59 -0.42 -14.52
C GLN A 341 18.32 -1.22 -14.19
N ARG A 342 18.03 -1.43 -12.92
CA ARG A 342 16.87 -2.19 -12.43
C ARG A 342 15.99 -1.35 -11.48
N VAL A 343 15.73 -0.10 -11.86
CA VAL A 343 14.87 0.78 -11.09
C VAL A 343 13.41 0.35 -11.26
N THR A 344 12.82 -0.16 -10.19
CA THR A 344 11.42 -0.61 -10.14
C THR A 344 10.61 0.11 -9.06
N LEU A 345 11.24 0.94 -8.22
CA LEU A 345 10.55 1.87 -7.33
C LEU A 345 11.05 3.31 -7.60
N ARG A 346 10.11 4.24 -7.75
CA ARG A 346 10.40 5.65 -8.00
C ARG A 346 9.64 6.52 -7.03
N PHE A 347 10.32 7.45 -6.38
CA PHE A 347 9.67 8.57 -5.71
C PHE A 347 9.57 9.71 -6.73
N ASP A 348 8.35 9.95 -7.23
CA ASP A 348 8.06 10.97 -8.24
C ASP A 348 7.32 12.15 -7.61
N ASP A 349 8.03 13.24 -7.35
CA ASP A 349 7.48 14.45 -6.75
C ASP A 349 6.83 15.41 -7.75
N SER A 350 6.82 15.08 -9.04
CA SER A 350 6.37 15.98 -10.11
C SER A 350 4.91 16.39 -9.95
N PHE A 351 4.03 15.46 -9.58
CA PHE A 351 2.62 15.74 -9.38
C PHE A 351 2.36 16.55 -8.10
N MET A 352 3.10 16.27 -7.02
CA MET A 352 3.04 17.06 -5.80
C MET A 352 3.55 18.50 -6.02
N LYS A 353 4.56 18.69 -6.88
CA LYS A 353 5.01 20.02 -7.32
C LYS A 353 3.94 20.78 -8.08
N LEU A 354 3.20 20.10 -8.98
CA LEU A 354 2.05 20.74 -9.66
C LEU A 354 0.99 21.20 -8.66
N ALA A 355 0.72 20.39 -7.61
CA ALA A 355 -0.19 20.80 -6.54
C ALA A 355 0.36 22.01 -5.76
N ALA A 356 1.64 21.99 -5.39
CA ALA A 356 2.30 23.07 -4.67
C ALA A 356 2.31 24.40 -5.44
N ASP A 357 2.37 24.31 -6.77
CA ASP A 357 2.34 25.47 -7.70
C ASP A 357 0.92 25.90 -8.07
N GLY A 358 -0.14 25.21 -7.65
CA GLY A 358 -1.52 25.48 -8.06
C GLY A 358 -1.80 25.19 -9.53
N LYS A 359 -1.09 24.23 -10.13
CA LYS A 359 -1.16 23.89 -11.57
C LYS A 359 -1.90 22.57 -11.86
N LEU A 360 -2.64 22.03 -10.88
CA LEU A 360 -3.52 20.88 -11.07
C LEU A 360 -4.86 21.25 -11.70
#